data_802f202d2e137956eb1e545cedda0348
#
_entry.id   802f202d2e137956eb1e545cedda0348
#
_cell.length_a   1.000
_cell.length_b   1.000
_cell.length_c   1.000
_cell.angle_alpha   90.00
_cell.angle_beta   90.00
_cell.angle_gamma   90.00
#
_symmetry.space_group_name_H-M   'P 1'
#
loop_
_entity.id
_entity.type
_entity.pdbx_description
1 polymer ?
#
loop_
_entity_poly.entity_id
_entity_poly.type
_entity_poly.pdbx_seq_one_letter_code
_entity_poly.pdbx_strand_id
1 'polypeptide(L)'
;MDKNRISAMLDGVDRYPFHMPGHKRNTALLGNEFPYDRDITEISGSDNLHDMSGVILEECNRASRLWGAVGAHILVNGSTCGILAAIRALAGHDRAVVVARNAHKSVYNGIELCRLRPTYLYPKMDAESGICGSITPGQVDAALSDAPDAKLVIVTSPTYEGVISDIAGIAAVAHARGASLLVDAAHGAHLGIGQMQAHPVTFGADIAICSLHKTLPAPTQTALALVGKTCPNSAAFAAQLAVFQTSSPSYILMEQSARCIHLLEQRGAELMAAWTERICAFEREVAHLTHLRLCFRGELPACAWAYDVGKLVISTRGTRLTGHALAELLRDEYKIEVEMAAGDYIIAMTSLADTDQGFSRLARALCEIDARTEADAERQGCFFPQLHAVDAPWQAADLPHLTVPTAQADGCVAAEYVWAYPPGIPLVVPGELVTGELLAALAQMQKSGTELHSTSGAMPQTLRVLED
;
A
#
# COMPACT_ATOMS: atom_id res chain seq x y z
N MET A 1 27.01 17.34 24.26
CA MET A 1 26.24 17.89 23.13
C MET A 1 24.79 17.50 23.35
N ASP A 2 23.91 18.46 23.45
CA ASP A 2 22.48 18.19 23.52
C ASP A 2 22.03 17.48 22.25
N LYS A 3 21.31 16.36 22.40
CA LYS A 3 20.75 15.63 21.27
C LYS A 3 19.71 16.52 20.57
N ASN A 4 19.74 16.57 19.25
CA ASN A 4 18.70 17.27 18.49
C ASN A 4 17.32 16.64 18.77
N ARG A 5 16.25 17.39 18.51
CA ARG A 5 14.87 16.96 18.82
C ARG A 5 14.46 15.63 18.16
N ILE A 6 14.94 15.36 16.93
CA ILE A 6 14.66 14.11 16.22
C ILE A 6 15.36 12.94 16.92
N SER A 7 16.65 13.09 17.28
CA SER A 7 17.39 12.07 18.02
C SER A 7 16.75 11.77 19.38
N ALA A 8 16.35 12.82 20.12
CA ALA A 8 15.69 12.65 21.42
C ALA A 8 14.32 11.92 21.27
N MET A 9 13.56 12.25 20.23
CA MET A 9 12.30 11.57 19.91
C MET A 9 12.53 10.10 19.56
N LEU A 10 13.51 9.80 18.70
CA LEU A 10 13.82 8.42 18.30
C LEU A 10 14.28 7.55 19.49
N ASP A 11 15.10 8.12 20.37
CA ASP A 11 15.54 7.43 21.59
C ASP A 11 14.38 7.11 22.55
N GLY A 12 13.31 7.94 22.55
CA GLY A 12 12.12 7.75 23.38
C GLY A 12 11.10 6.74 22.82
N VAL A 13 11.32 6.18 21.64
CA VAL A 13 10.37 5.21 21.05
C VAL A 13 10.58 3.82 21.68
N ASP A 14 9.69 3.45 22.60
CA ASP A 14 9.71 2.20 23.36
C ASP A 14 8.65 1.17 22.91
N ARG A 15 7.84 1.51 21.89
CA ARG A 15 6.73 0.68 21.39
C ARG A 15 7.22 -0.42 20.45
N TYR A 16 6.59 -1.60 20.52
CA TYR A 16 6.87 -2.66 19.57
C TYR A 16 6.25 -2.31 18.19
N PRO A 17 7.03 -2.36 17.08
CA PRO A 17 6.65 -1.76 15.81
C PRO A 17 5.85 -2.72 14.91
N PHE A 18 4.55 -2.91 15.13
CA PHE A 18 3.66 -3.53 14.14
C PHE A 18 3.30 -2.57 12.99
N HIS A 19 4.24 -1.72 12.60
CA HIS A 19 4.17 -0.77 11.49
C HIS A 19 5.43 -0.84 10.61
N MET A 20 5.43 -0.13 9.48
CA MET A 20 6.62 0.04 8.65
C MET A 20 7.75 0.78 9.41
N PRO A 21 9.03 0.56 9.05
CA PRO A 21 9.56 -0.32 8.01
C PRO A 21 9.67 -1.80 8.43
N GLY A 22 9.81 -2.67 7.41
CA GLY A 22 9.86 -4.13 7.60
C GLY A 22 11.06 -4.66 8.39
N HIS A 23 12.13 -3.89 8.60
CA HIS A 23 13.26 -4.29 9.43
C HIS A 23 12.95 -4.32 10.94
N LYS A 24 11.81 -3.76 11.39
CA LYS A 24 11.30 -3.78 12.77
C LYS A 24 12.32 -3.38 13.85
N ARG A 25 13.32 -2.57 13.49
CA ARG A 25 14.46 -2.20 14.35
C ARG A 25 15.19 -3.41 14.95
N ASN A 26 15.15 -4.56 14.24
CA ASN A 26 15.73 -5.81 14.69
C ASN A 26 17.25 -5.86 14.37
N THR A 27 18.05 -5.25 15.26
CA THR A 27 19.51 -5.22 15.10
C THR A 27 20.15 -6.60 15.24
N ALA A 28 19.50 -7.56 15.90
CA ALA A 28 19.99 -8.93 15.97
C ALA A 28 19.99 -9.62 14.59
N LEU A 29 19.05 -9.25 13.71
CA LEU A 29 18.99 -9.74 12.33
C LEU A 29 19.93 -8.97 11.39
N LEU A 30 20.07 -7.64 11.58
CA LEU A 30 20.65 -6.75 10.57
C LEU A 30 22.04 -6.19 10.91
N GLY A 31 22.48 -6.31 12.20
CA GLY A 31 23.68 -5.65 12.69
C GLY A 31 23.45 -4.16 13.04
N ASN A 32 24.50 -3.52 13.57
CA ASN A 32 24.43 -2.14 14.10
C ASN A 32 25.11 -1.09 13.19
N GLU A 33 25.51 -1.47 11.99
CA GLU A 33 26.31 -0.60 11.14
C GLU A 33 25.43 0.36 10.34
N PHE A 34 25.59 1.68 10.55
CA PHE A 34 25.10 2.72 9.67
C PHE A 34 26.29 3.57 9.19
N PRO A 35 26.85 3.26 8.02
CA PRO A 35 28.14 3.82 7.59
C PRO A 35 27.96 5.09 6.76
N TYR A 36 28.24 6.25 7.34
CA TYR A 36 28.38 7.50 6.58
C TYR A 36 29.56 7.49 5.60
N ASP A 37 30.62 6.72 5.91
CA ASP A 37 31.80 6.51 5.06
C ASP A 37 31.49 5.77 3.74
N ARG A 38 30.30 5.17 3.65
CA ARG A 38 29.79 4.47 2.46
C ARG A 38 28.82 5.31 1.63
N ASP A 39 28.52 6.50 2.06
CA ASP A 39 27.68 7.43 1.30
C ASP A 39 28.52 8.13 0.24
N ILE A 40 28.43 7.61 -0.99
CA ILE A 40 29.18 8.09 -2.15
C ILE A 40 28.22 8.51 -3.26
N THR A 41 28.75 9.08 -4.31
CA THR A 41 28.06 9.35 -5.57
C THR A 41 28.63 8.45 -6.70
N GLU A 42 28.30 8.74 -7.96
CA GLU A 42 28.82 8.05 -9.15
C GLU A 42 30.28 8.41 -9.37
N ILE A 43 31.17 7.77 -8.62
CA ILE A 43 32.62 7.88 -8.77
C ILE A 43 33.17 6.74 -9.63
N SER A 44 34.42 6.84 -10.06
CA SER A 44 35.08 5.79 -10.84
C SER A 44 35.00 4.45 -10.11
N GLY A 45 34.39 3.45 -10.76
CA GLY A 45 34.21 2.09 -10.23
C GLY A 45 32.94 1.87 -9.40
N SER A 46 32.09 2.90 -9.17
CA SER A 46 30.88 2.75 -8.37
C SER A 46 29.62 2.31 -9.15
N ASP A 47 29.66 2.29 -10.49
CA ASP A 47 28.48 2.15 -11.35
C ASP A 47 27.52 3.37 -11.30
N ASN A 48 26.47 3.39 -12.10
CA ASN A 48 25.47 4.46 -12.17
C ASN A 48 24.07 3.85 -12.22
N LEU A 49 23.18 4.26 -11.28
CA LEU A 49 21.81 3.73 -11.21
C LEU A 49 21.01 3.98 -12.50
N HIS A 50 21.28 5.07 -13.22
CA HIS A 50 20.57 5.45 -14.44
C HIS A 50 21.20 4.90 -15.73
N ASP A 51 22.41 4.31 -15.63
CA ASP A 51 23.13 3.68 -16.74
C ASP A 51 23.93 2.48 -16.21
N MET A 52 23.20 1.50 -15.70
CA MET A 52 23.75 0.35 -14.98
C MET A 52 24.58 -0.54 -15.90
N SER A 53 25.85 -0.78 -15.53
CA SER A 53 26.76 -1.64 -16.29
C SER A 53 27.66 -2.53 -15.42
N GLY A 54 27.63 -2.30 -14.09
CA GLY A 54 28.49 -2.96 -13.12
C GLY A 54 27.71 -3.55 -11.93
N VAL A 55 28.14 -3.18 -10.73
CA VAL A 55 27.63 -3.79 -9.47
C VAL A 55 26.14 -3.57 -9.24
N ILE A 56 25.59 -2.43 -9.68
CA ILE A 56 24.15 -2.17 -9.53
C ILE A 56 23.36 -3.08 -10.47
N LEU A 57 23.83 -3.25 -11.73
CA LEU A 57 23.21 -4.17 -12.67
C LEU A 57 23.23 -5.61 -12.15
N GLU A 58 24.33 -6.05 -11.52
CA GLU A 58 24.44 -7.39 -10.94
C GLU A 58 23.38 -7.61 -9.85
N GLU A 59 23.17 -6.62 -8.96
CA GLU A 59 22.15 -6.72 -7.91
C GLU A 59 20.72 -6.67 -8.48
N CYS A 60 20.46 -5.87 -9.50
CA CYS A 60 19.19 -5.87 -10.22
C CYS A 60 18.92 -7.24 -10.89
N ASN A 61 19.94 -7.85 -11.52
CA ASN A 61 19.85 -9.19 -12.10
C ASN A 61 19.61 -10.27 -11.02
N ARG A 62 20.19 -10.11 -9.83
CA ARG A 62 19.93 -10.97 -8.67
C ARG A 62 18.48 -10.87 -8.22
N ALA A 63 17.97 -9.65 -8.07
CA ALA A 63 16.58 -9.40 -7.76
C ALA A 63 15.64 -10.01 -8.82
N SER A 64 15.94 -9.83 -10.11
CA SER A 64 15.13 -10.43 -11.19
C SER A 64 14.99 -11.93 -11.03
N ARG A 65 16.11 -12.65 -10.76
CA ARG A 65 16.08 -14.11 -10.56
C ARG A 65 15.28 -14.49 -9.32
N LEU A 66 15.46 -13.76 -8.22
CA LEU A 66 14.82 -14.07 -6.95
C LEU A 66 13.29 -13.99 -7.04
N TRP A 67 12.76 -12.97 -7.72
CA TRP A 67 11.31 -12.78 -7.90
C TRP A 67 10.74 -13.36 -9.22
N GLY A 68 11.58 -13.98 -10.06
CA GLY A 68 11.10 -14.54 -11.34
C GLY A 68 10.73 -13.51 -12.40
N ALA A 69 11.29 -12.31 -12.31
CA ALA A 69 11.15 -11.24 -13.30
C ALA A 69 12.15 -11.37 -14.45
N VAL A 70 11.94 -10.68 -15.57
CA VAL A 70 12.92 -10.58 -16.66
C VAL A 70 13.87 -9.41 -16.49
N GLY A 71 13.52 -8.45 -15.63
CA GLY A 71 14.35 -7.31 -15.26
C GLY A 71 13.92 -6.77 -13.91
N ALA A 72 14.83 -6.09 -13.22
CA ALA A 72 14.52 -5.37 -11.98
C ALA A 72 15.31 -4.06 -11.92
N HIS A 73 14.75 -3.09 -11.19
CA HIS A 73 15.41 -1.82 -10.92
C HIS A 73 15.29 -1.49 -9.44
N ILE A 74 16.40 -1.17 -8.81
CA ILE A 74 16.42 -0.63 -7.44
C ILE A 74 15.87 0.79 -7.47
N LEU A 75 14.96 1.10 -6.55
CA LEU A 75 14.35 2.42 -6.41
C LEU A 75 14.76 3.03 -5.07
N VAL A 76 15.30 4.25 -5.13
CA VAL A 76 15.76 5.00 -3.95
C VAL A 76 14.84 6.19 -3.62
N ASN A 77 13.80 6.42 -4.42
CA ASN A 77 12.75 7.42 -4.18
C ASN A 77 11.39 6.77 -3.82
N GLY A 78 11.44 5.58 -3.24
CA GLY A 78 10.26 4.81 -2.85
C GLY A 78 9.50 4.22 -4.04
N SER A 79 8.43 3.48 -3.75
CA SER A 79 7.53 2.95 -4.78
C SER A 79 6.85 4.04 -5.60
N THR A 80 6.69 5.25 -5.04
CA THR A 80 6.06 6.38 -5.71
C THR A 80 6.74 6.68 -7.04
N CYS A 81 8.08 6.79 -7.10
CA CYS A 81 8.78 7.06 -8.35
C CYS A 81 8.60 5.93 -9.38
N GLY A 82 8.59 4.68 -8.93
CA GLY A 82 8.34 3.52 -9.78
C GLY A 82 6.93 3.51 -10.38
N ILE A 83 5.91 3.83 -9.57
CA ILE A 83 4.52 3.95 -10.02
C ILE A 83 4.38 5.07 -11.06
N LEU A 84 4.93 6.26 -10.80
CA LEU A 84 4.89 7.39 -11.74
C LEU A 84 5.58 7.04 -13.06
N ALA A 85 6.78 6.45 -12.98
CA ALA A 85 7.54 6.01 -14.16
C ALA A 85 6.79 4.94 -14.97
N ALA A 86 6.18 3.96 -14.29
CA ALA A 86 5.42 2.89 -14.95
C ALA A 86 4.16 3.43 -15.64
N ILE A 87 3.39 4.29 -14.98
CA ILE A 87 2.21 4.94 -15.58
C ILE A 87 2.64 5.72 -16.83
N ARG A 88 3.69 6.54 -16.72
CA ARG A 88 4.18 7.35 -17.85
C ARG A 88 4.68 6.49 -19.01
N ALA A 89 5.36 5.39 -18.72
CA ALA A 89 5.91 4.49 -19.74
C ALA A 89 4.84 3.65 -20.45
N LEU A 90 3.84 3.16 -19.71
CA LEU A 90 2.84 2.22 -20.23
C LEU A 90 1.60 2.93 -20.79
N ALA A 91 1.14 4.03 -20.19
CA ALA A 91 -0.03 4.76 -20.67
C ALA A 91 0.32 5.91 -21.62
N GLY A 92 1.45 6.59 -21.42
CA GLY A 92 1.78 7.82 -22.15
C GLY A 92 1.03 9.04 -21.59
N HIS A 93 0.50 9.89 -22.49
CA HIS A 93 -0.29 11.08 -22.15
C HIS A 93 -1.65 11.06 -22.82
N ASP A 94 -2.65 11.75 -22.22
CA ASP A 94 -3.98 12.01 -22.77
C ASP A 94 -4.72 10.72 -23.19
N ARG A 95 -4.54 9.62 -22.43
CA ARG A 95 -5.12 8.30 -22.71
C ARG A 95 -6.15 7.91 -21.65
N ALA A 96 -7.04 6.99 -22.03
CA ALA A 96 -7.88 6.29 -21.07
C ALA A 96 -7.04 5.24 -20.29
N VAL A 97 -7.38 5.05 -19.02
CA VAL A 97 -6.81 4.01 -18.13
C VAL A 97 -7.90 3.40 -17.29
N VAL A 98 -7.75 2.14 -16.92
CA VAL A 98 -8.61 1.44 -15.96
C VAL A 98 -7.88 1.32 -14.64
N VAL A 99 -8.49 1.77 -13.53
CA VAL A 99 -7.79 1.94 -12.24
C VAL A 99 -8.64 1.42 -11.09
N ALA A 100 -8.07 0.60 -10.21
CA ALA A 100 -8.70 0.27 -8.95
C ALA A 100 -8.90 1.53 -8.09
N ARG A 101 -10.15 1.81 -7.67
CA ARG A 101 -10.47 3.07 -6.94
C ARG A 101 -9.78 3.15 -5.56
N ASN A 102 -9.43 2.01 -4.98
CA ASN A 102 -8.65 1.90 -3.74
C ASN A 102 -7.12 1.98 -3.97
N ALA A 103 -6.67 2.56 -5.08
CA ALA A 103 -5.25 2.80 -5.34
C ALA A 103 -4.66 3.89 -4.43
N HIS A 104 -3.37 3.78 -4.16
CA HIS A 104 -2.63 4.79 -3.40
C HIS A 104 -2.54 6.12 -4.17
N LYS A 105 -2.43 7.25 -3.45
CA LYS A 105 -2.35 8.60 -4.05
C LYS A 105 -1.27 8.76 -5.13
N SER A 106 -0.19 7.97 -5.11
CA SER A 106 0.83 8.00 -6.16
C SER A 106 0.29 7.62 -7.55
N VAL A 107 -0.72 6.76 -7.61
CA VAL A 107 -1.40 6.41 -8.87
C VAL A 107 -2.19 7.61 -9.38
N TYR A 108 -2.93 8.29 -8.51
CA TYR A 108 -3.68 9.51 -8.86
C TYR A 108 -2.76 10.65 -9.31
N ASN A 109 -1.62 10.83 -8.63
CA ASN A 109 -0.59 11.76 -9.07
C ASN A 109 -0.10 11.43 -10.49
N GLY A 110 0.08 10.15 -10.81
CA GLY A 110 0.46 9.71 -12.16
C GLY A 110 -0.63 9.97 -13.20
N ILE A 111 -1.91 9.77 -12.83
CA ILE A 111 -3.07 10.08 -13.66
C ILE A 111 -3.08 11.58 -13.98
N GLU A 112 -2.89 12.43 -12.99
CA GLU A 112 -2.88 13.89 -13.14
C GLU A 112 -1.70 14.36 -13.99
N LEU A 113 -0.47 13.96 -13.65
CA LEU A 113 0.75 14.32 -14.37
C LEU A 113 0.72 13.88 -15.86
N CYS A 114 0.10 12.76 -16.16
CA CYS A 114 -0.03 12.25 -17.53
C CYS A 114 -1.35 12.65 -18.21
N ARG A 115 -2.20 13.42 -17.56
CA ARG A 115 -3.53 13.84 -18.06
C ARG A 115 -4.39 12.66 -18.52
N LEU A 116 -4.42 11.59 -17.72
CA LEU A 116 -5.15 10.39 -18.07
C LEU A 116 -6.64 10.52 -17.71
N ARG A 117 -7.48 9.80 -18.44
CA ARG A 117 -8.91 9.69 -18.17
C ARG A 117 -9.17 8.33 -17.50
N PRO A 118 -9.41 8.29 -16.18
CA PRO A 118 -9.59 7.05 -15.45
C PRO A 118 -11.02 6.51 -15.58
N THR A 119 -11.15 5.20 -15.80
CA THR A 119 -12.34 4.41 -15.51
C THR A 119 -12.07 3.64 -14.23
N TYR A 120 -12.86 3.89 -13.17
CA TYR A 120 -12.61 3.33 -11.85
C TYR A 120 -13.26 1.95 -11.66
N LEU A 121 -12.47 1.02 -11.09
CA LEU A 121 -12.93 -0.27 -10.62
C LEU A 121 -13.17 -0.21 -9.11
N TYR A 122 -14.39 -0.41 -8.69
CA TYR A 122 -14.75 -0.45 -7.27
C TYR A 122 -14.72 -1.90 -6.78
N PRO A 123 -13.82 -2.27 -5.84
CA PRO A 123 -13.84 -3.59 -5.24
C PRO A 123 -15.12 -3.79 -4.42
N LYS A 124 -15.66 -5.01 -4.43
CA LYS A 124 -16.80 -5.34 -3.54
C LYS A 124 -16.32 -5.34 -2.10
N MET A 125 -17.09 -4.71 -1.23
CA MET A 125 -16.82 -4.72 0.20
C MET A 125 -17.36 -6.01 0.82
N ASP A 126 -16.58 -6.62 1.69
CA ASP A 126 -17.05 -7.68 2.57
C ASP A 126 -17.97 -7.10 3.66
N ALA A 127 -19.20 -7.58 3.73
CA ALA A 127 -20.20 -7.04 4.66
C ALA A 127 -19.83 -7.31 6.13
N GLU A 128 -19.10 -8.40 6.39
CA GLU A 128 -18.75 -8.81 7.74
C GLU A 128 -17.57 -8.02 8.30
N SER A 129 -16.51 -7.85 7.55
CA SER A 129 -15.31 -7.11 7.98
C SER A 129 -15.36 -5.61 7.64
N GLY A 130 -16.09 -5.21 6.61
CA GLY A 130 -16.06 -3.86 6.06
C GLY A 130 -14.84 -3.57 5.21
N ILE A 131 -14.11 -4.58 4.78
CA ILE A 131 -12.88 -4.48 4.02
C ILE A 131 -13.16 -4.70 2.53
N CYS A 132 -12.47 -3.95 1.68
CA CYS A 132 -12.56 -4.11 0.25
C CYS A 132 -11.96 -5.44 -0.21
N GLY A 133 -12.71 -6.19 -1.01
CA GLY A 133 -12.27 -7.42 -1.64
C GLY A 133 -11.35 -7.20 -2.83
N SER A 134 -11.20 -8.25 -3.63
CA SER A 134 -10.36 -8.27 -4.83
C SER A 134 -11.03 -7.54 -6.01
N ILE A 135 -10.21 -6.97 -6.87
CA ILE A 135 -10.62 -6.66 -8.25
C ILE A 135 -10.65 -7.97 -9.03
N THR A 136 -11.70 -8.17 -9.82
CA THR A 136 -11.91 -9.40 -10.60
C THR A 136 -11.60 -9.21 -12.08
N PRO A 137 -11.20 -10.29 -12.80
CA PRO A 137 -11.03 -10.23 -14.25
C PRO A 137 -12.27 -9.74 -15.00
N GLY A 138 -13.47 -10.12 -14.53
CA GLY A 138 -14.75 -9.69 -15.13
C GLY A 138 -15.00 -8.18 -15.01
N GLN A 139 -14.62 -7.55 -13.87
CA GLN A 139 -14.69 -6.10 -13.73
C GLN A 139 -13.74 -5.40 -14.70
N VAL A 140 -12.52 -5.93 -14.87
CA VAL A 140 -11.54 -5.38 -15.81
C VAL A 140 -12.02 -5.51 -17.25
N ASP A 141 -12.61 -6.67 -17.64
CA ASP A 141 -13.15 -6.87 -18.98
C ASP A 141 -14.29 -5.90 -19.31
N ALA A 142 -15.20 -5.70 -18.36
CA ALA A 142 -16.30 -4.74 -18.51
C ALA A 142 -15.76 -3.32 -18.66
N ALA A 143 -14.86 -2.88 -17.80
CA ALA A 143 -14.28 -1.53 -17.86
C ALA A 143 -13.47 -1.27 -19.14
N LEU A 144 -12.73 -2.28 -19.65
CA LEU A 144 -12.02 -2.17 -20.93
C LEU A 144 -12.98 -2.21 -22.14
N SER A 145 -14.17 -2.79 -21.99
CA SER A 145 -15.23 -2.70 -23.02
C SER A 145 -15.81 -1.30 -23.10
N ASP A 146 -15.99 -0.63 -21.95
CA ASP A 146 -16.50 0.73 -21.86
C ASP A 146 -15.44 1.77 -22.26
N ALA A 147 -14.15 1.46 -22.08
CA ALA A 147 -13.00 2.30 -22.42
C ALA A 147 -12.03 1.57 -23.39
N PRO A 148 -12.42 1.34 -24.66
CA PRO A 148 -11.65 0.50 -25.60
C PRO A 148 -10.30 1.13 -26.03
N ASP A 149 -10.10 2.43 -25.80
CA ASP A 149 -8.84 3.14 -26.02
C ASP A 149 -7.88 3.09 -24.78
N ALA A 150 -8.31 2.48 -23.68
CA ALA A 150 -7.46 2.32 -22.50
C ALA A 150 -6.23 1.44 -22.81
N LYS A 151 -5.05 1.92 -22.40
CA LYS A 151 -3.77 1.26 -22.64
C LYS A 151 -3.13 0.69 -21.40
N LEU A 152 -3.71 0.93 -20.24
CA LEU A 152 -3.16 0.52 -18.96
C LEU A 152 -4.29 0.15 -17.99
N VAL A 153 -4.12 -0.97 -17.33
CA VAL A 153 -4.89 -1.38 -16.15
C VAL A 153 -3.97 -1.25 -14.93
N ILE A 154 -4.45 -0.62 -13.87
CA ILE A 154 -3.70 -0.43 -12.62
C ILE A 154 -4.49 -1.05 -11.47
N VAL A 155 -3.90 -2.01 -10.77
CA VAL A 155 -4.49 -2.63 -9.59
C VAL A 155 -3.50 -2.63 -8.42
N THR A 156 -4.01 -2.53 -7.20
CA THR A 156 -3.23 -2.69 -5.96
C THR A 156 -3.41 -4.12 -5.45
N SER A 157 -2.32 -4.88 -5.39
CA SER A 157 -2.35 -6.28 -4.91
C SER A 157 -0.98 -6.71 -4.38
N PRO A 158 -0.85 -7.05 -3.08
CA PRO A 158 -1.90 -7.00 -2.05
C PRO A 158 -2.42 -5.58 -1.76
N THR A 159 -3.66 -5.48 -1.29
CA THR A 159 -4.18 -4.21 -0.74
C THR A 159 -3.49 -3.90 0.60
N TYR A 160 -3.80 -2.76 1.18
CA TYR A 160 -3.26 -2.37 2.50
C TYR A 160 -3.66 -3.37 3.59
N GLU A 161 -4.88 -3.85 3.54
CA GLU A 161 -5.42 -4.86 4.44
C GLU A 161 -4.91 -6.28 4.14
N GLY A 162 -4.33 -6.52 2.96
CA GLY A 162 -3.74 -7.79 2.58
C GLY A 162 -4.55 -8.61 1.57
N VAL A 163 -5.62 -8.06 0.99
CA VAL A 163 -6.42 -8.79 -0.02
C VAL A 163 -5.65 -8.84 -1.35
N ILE A 164 -5.57 -10.03 -1.93
CA ILE A 164 -4.87 -10.31 -3.19
C ILE A 164 -5.90 -10.55 -4.29
N SER A 165 -5.68 -9.97 -5.47
CA SER A 165 -6.51 -10.15 -6.67
C SER A 165 -5.99 -11.28 -7.56
N ASP A 166 -6.86 -11.83 -8.42
CA ASP A 166 -6.47 -12.79 -9.48
C ASP A 166 -5.68 -12.08 -10.59
N ILE A 167 -4.39 -11.89 -10.34
CA ILE A 167 -3.48 -11.20 -11.26
C ILE A 167 -3.37 -11.95 -12.59
N ALA A 168 -3.37 -13.29 -12.58
CA ALA A 168 -3.28 -14.07 -13.82
C ALA A 168 -4.51 -13.86 -14.72
N GLY A 169 -5.70 -13.91 -14.13
CA GLY A 169 -6.94 -13.64 -14.85
C GLY A 169 -7.03 -12.20 -15.33
N ILE A 170 -6.64 -11.22 -14.50
CA ILE A 170 -6.61 -9.81 -14.87
C ILE A 170 -5.63 -9.55 -16.01
N ALA A 171 -4.41 -10.11 -15.95
CA ALA A 171 -3.41 -9.99 -17.00
C ALA A 171 -3.90 -10.56 -18.34
N ALA A 172 -4.50 -11.75 -18.31
CA ALA A 172 -5.05 -12.38 -19.52
C ALA A 172 -6.10 -11.48 -20.19
N VAL A 173 -7.00 -10.90 -19.43
CA VAL A 173 -8.02 -9.98 -19.94
C VAL A 173 -7.40 -8.69 -20.46
N ALA A 174 -6.52 -8.04 -19.70
CA ALA A 174 -5.88 -6.79 -20.10
C ALA A 174 -5.10 -6.95 -21.41
N HIS A 175 -4.27 -7.99 -21.51
CA HIS A 175 -3.47 -8.26 -22.71
C HIS A 175 -4.33 -8.63 -23.93
N ALA A 176 -5.42 -9.40 -23.74
CA ALA A 176 -6.36 -9.71 -24.83
C ALA A 176 -7.02 -8.45 -25.40
N ARG A 177 -7.17 -7.40 -24.59
CA ARG A 177 -7.71 -6.08 -24.99
C ARG A 177 -6.62 -5.09 -25.43
N GLY A 178 -5.34 -5.50 -25.45
CA GLY A 178 -4.21 -4.66 -25.86
C GLY A 178 -3.83 -3.58 -24.85
N ALA A 179 -4.16 -3.79 -23.57
CA ALA A 179 -3.77 -2.97 -22.45
C ALA A 179 -2.66 -3.67 -21.63
N SER A 180 -1.72 -2.89 -21.08
CA SER A 180 -0.72 -3.38 -20.14
C SER A 180 -1.29 -3.47 -18.71
N LEU A 181 -0.66 -4.26 -17.85
CA LEU A 181 -1.01 -4.39 -16.44
C LEU A 181 0.12 -3.88 -15.54
N LEU A 182 -0.15 -2.81 -14.80
CA LEU A 182 0.67 -2.33 -13.68
C LEU A 182 0.06 -2.84 -12.37
N VAL A 183 0.87 -3.53 -11.57
CA VAL A 183 0.48 -3.93 -10.21
C VAL A 183 1.24 -3.08 -9.20
N ASP A 184 0.51 -2.28 -8.43
CA ASP A 184 1.05 -1.69 -7.20
C ASP A 184 1.10 -2.79 -6.14
N ALA A 185 2.25 -3.42 -6.03
CA ALA A 185 2.57 -4.47 -5.06
C ALA A 185 3.41 -3.90 -3.90
N ALA A 186 3.23 -2.62 -3.54
CA ALA A 186 4.00 -1.99 -2.48
C ALA A 186 3.96 -2.79 -1.16
N HIS A 187 2.88 -3.49 -0.87
CA HIS A 187 2.73 -4.37 0.29
C HIS A 187 3.08 -5.83 0.01
N GLY A 188 3.60 -6.17 -1.17
CA GLY A 188 3.84 -7.53 -1.64
C GLY A 188 5.30 -7.90 -1.87
N ALA A 189 6.29 -7.15 -1.36
CA ALA A 189 7.70 -7.44 -1.61
C ALA A 189 8.14 -8.83 -1.12
N HIS A 190 7.50 -9.39 -0.12
CA HIS A 190 7.77 -10.74 0.42
C HIS A 190 7.17 -11.87 -0.42
N LEU A 191 6.21 -11.56 -1.31
CA LEU A 191 5.60 -12.56 -2.20
C LEU A 191 6.66 -13.13 -3.16
N GLY A 192 6.54 -14.41 -3.48
CA GLY A 192 7.49 -15.14 -4.32
C GLY A 192 8.73 -15.66 -3.59
N ILE A 193 8.88 -15.36 -2.29
CA ILE A 193 10.01 -15.83 -1.49
C ILE A 193 9.62 -17.06 -0.66
N GLY A 194 10.41 -18.14 -0.75
CA GLY A 194 10.16 -19.37 -0.02
C GLY A 194 8.80 -19.98 -0.35
N GLN A 195 7.98 -20.22 0.67
CA GLN A 195 6.65 -20.80 0.54
C GLN A 195 5.52 -19.77 0.40
N MET A 196 5.86 -18.47 0.30
CA MET A 196 4.87 -17.43 0.11
C MET A 196 4.22 -17.56 -1.27
N GLN A 197 3.01 -16.99 -1.42
CA GLN A 197 2.34 -16.94 -2.72
C GLN A 197 3.25 -16.29 -3.77
N ALA A 198 3.14 -16.74 -5.01
CA ALA A 198 3.96 -16.21 -6.09
C ALA A 198 3.74 -14.71 -6.32
N HIS A 199 4.80 -14.02 -6.75
CA HIS A 199 4.76 -12.57 -6.95
C HIS A 199 3.93 -12.20 -8.20
N PRO A 200 3.19 -11.09 -8.21
CA PRO A 200 2.40 -10.61 -9.35
C PRO A 200 3.13 -10.61 -10.68
N VAL A 201 4.43 -10.32 -10.71
CA VAL A 201 5.25 -10.31 -11.93
C VAL A 201 5.29 -11.67 -12.63
N THR A 202 5.16 -12.78 -11.89
CA THR A 202 5.14 -14.13 -12.46
C THR A 202 3.78 -14.52 -13.02
N PHE A 203 2.73 -13.78 -12.66
CA PHE A 203 1.35 -13.97 -13.11
C PHE A 203 0.93 -13.06 -14.26
N GLY A 204 1.89 -12.40 -14.92
CA GLY A 204 1.63 -11.61 -16.12
C GLY A 204 1.49 -10.10 -15.88
N ALA A 205 1.80 -9.58 -14.69
CA ALA A 205 1.99 -8.15 -14.55
C ALA A 205 3.16 -7.70 -15.44
N ASP A 206 2.94 -6.66 -16.25
CA ASP A 206 3.99 -6.09 -17.10
C ASP A 206 5.04 -5.37 -16.27
N ILE A 207 4.58 -4.64 -15.25
CA ILE A 207 5.43 -4.04 -14.22
C ILE A 207 4.74 -4.24 -12.86
N ALA A 208 5.52 -4.67 -11.87
CA ALA A 208 5.09 -4.69 -10.48
C ALA A 208 6.05 -3.84 -9.64
N ILE A 209 5.50 -2.93 -8.83
CA ILE A 209 6.28 -2.05 -7.96
C ILE A 209 6.09 -2.50 -6.52
N CYS A 210 7.17 -2.86 -5.84
CA CYS A 210 7.12 -3.30 -4.44
C CYS A 210 8.04 -2.49 -3.54
N SER A 211 7.56 -2.17 -2.33
CA SER A 211 8.36 -1.50 -1.30
C SER A 211 9.09 -2.54 -0.46
N LEU A 212 10.43 -2.54 -0.50
CA LEU A 212 11.20 -3.44 0.34
C LEU A 212 10.97 -3.14 1.82
N HIS A 213 10.96 -1.86 2.18
CA HIS A 213 10.86 -1.41 3.57
C HIS A 213 9.54 -1.72 4.27
N LYS A 214 8.46 -2.04 3.52
CA LYS A 214 7.15 -2.31 4.14
C LYS A 214 7.09 -3.72 4.75
N THR A 215 7.51 -4.73 4.01
CA THR A 215 7.35 -6.13 4.41
C THR A 215 8.66 -6.90 4.53
N LEU A 216 9.79 -6.28 4.17
CA LEU A 216 11.13 -6.86 4.22
C LEU A 216 12.08 -5.99 5.05
N PRO A 217 13.21 -6.55 5.53
CA PRO A 217 14.13 -5.85 6.42
C PRO A 217 15.06 -4.88 5.66
N ALA A 218 14.48 -3.82 5.13
CA ALA A 218 15.20 -2.76 4.43
C ALA A 218 14.79 -1.38 4.97
N PRO A 219 15.65 -0.35 4.85
CA PRO A 219 15.33 1.01 5.30
C PRO A 219 14.13 1.59 4.55
N THR A 220 13.42 2.49 5.22
CA THR A 220 12.36 3.31 4.61
C THR A 220 12.86 3.94 3.30
N GLN A 221 11.98 4.06 2.31
CA GLN A 221 12.24 4.59 0.97
C GLN A 221 12.80 3.57 -0.04
N THR A 222 13.38 2.43 0.42
CA THR A 222 13.83 1.38 -0.49
C THR A 222 12.67 0.65 -1.17
N ALA A 223 12.78 0.44 -2.48
CA ALA A 223 11.78 -0.29 -3.26
C ALA A 223 12.42 -0.97 -4.47
N LEU A 224 11.65 -1.82 -5.15
CA LEU A 224 12.01 -2.47 -6.42
C LEU A 224 10.90 -2.26 -7.44
N ALA A 225 11.30 -2.08 -8.69
CA ALA A 225 10.45 -2.28 -9.84
C ALA A 225 10.85 -3.60 -10.50
N LEU A 226 9.88 -4.49 -10.68
CA LEU A 226 10.05 -5.79 -11.31
C LEU A 226 9.36 -5.78 -12.67
N VAL A 227 10.09 -6.13 -13.73
CA VAL A 227 9.62 -6.13 -15.10
C VAL A 227 9.22 -7.54 -15.49
N GLY A 228 7.97 -7.71 -15.93
CA GLY A 228 7.40 -8.97 -16.37
C GLY A 228 7.77 -9.31 -17.83
N LYS A 229 7.57 -10.58 -18.20
CA LYS A 229 7.84 -11.10 -19.54
C LYS A 229 7.02 -10.44 -20.64
N THR A 230 5.86 -9.94 -20.29
CA THR A 230 4.88 -9.33 -21.21
C THR A 230 5.07 -7.84 -21.37
N CYS A 231 5.95 -7.21 -20.61
CA CYS A 231 6.20 -5.78 -20.65
C CYS A 231 6.56 -5.32 -22.08
N PRO A 232 5.76 -4.45 -22.71
CA PRO A 232 5.92 -4.13 -24.13
C PRO A 232 7.16 -3.27 -24.40
N ASN A 233 7.62 -2.49 -23.41
CA ASN A 233 8.75 -1.56 -23.59
C ASN A 233 9.47 -1.28 -22.27
N SER A 234 10.33 -2.20 -21.88
CA SER A 234 11.17 -2.05 -20.66
C SER A 234 12.17 -0.90 -20.76
N ALA A 235 12.65 -0.58 -21.96
CA ALA A 235 13.57 0.55 -22.18
C ALA A 235 12.88 1.90 -21.96
N ALA A 236 11.62 2.07 -22.39
CA ALA A 236 10.85 3.26 -22.08
C ALA A 236 10.62 3.40 -20.58
N PHE A 237 10.38 2.29 -19.86
CA PHE A 237 10.24 2.31 -18.41
C PHE A 237 11.55 2.76 -17.72
N ALA A 238 12.69 2.19 -18.10
CA ALA A 238 13.99 2.60 -17.58
C ALA A 238 14.27 4.09 -17.81
N ALA A 239 13.92 4.62 -19.00
CA ALA A 239 14.05 6.05 -19.30
C ALA A 239 13.17 6.91 -18.38
N GLN A 240 11.95 6.47 -18.03
CA GLN A 240 11.09 7.19 -17.10
C GLN A 240 11.58 7.08 -15.65
N LEU A 241 12.22 5.99 -15.26
CA LEU A 241 12.86 5.91 -13.94
C LEU A 241 13.94 7.00 -13.76
N ALA A 242 14.72 7.31 -14.80
CA ALA A 242 15.70 8.37 -14.75
C ALA A 242 15.06 9.78 -14.62
N VAL A 243 13.79 9.95 -15.03
CA VAL A 243 13.04 11.20 -14.87
C VAL A 243 12.52 11.36 -13.44
N PHE A 244 12.00 10.26 -12.84
CA PHE A 244 11.30 10.31 -11.55
C PHE A 244 12.18 9.97 -10.34
N GLN A 245 13.41 9.50 -10.55
CA GLN A 245 14.40 9.32 -9.49
C GLN A 245 15.40 10.46 -9.47
N THR A 246 15.98 10.70 -8.31
CA THR A 246 17.06 11.70 -8.14
C THR A 246 18.26 11.37 -9.02
N SER A 247 18.92 12.40 -9.56
CA SER A 247 20.18 12.27 -10.31
C SER A 247 21.38 11.89 -9.43
N SER A 248 21.24 12.02 -8.11
CA SER A 248 22.26 11.63 -7.12
C SER A 248 21.67 10.59 -6.18
N PRO A 249 21.55 9.31 -6.63
CA PRO A 249 20.93 8.26 -5.85
C PRO A 249 21.79 7.88 -4.66
N SER A 250 21.16 7.62 -3.51
CA SER A 250 21.84 7.22 -2.29
C SER A 250 22.43 5.81 -2.42
N TYR A 251 23.76 5.70 -2.38
CA TYR A 251 24.45 4.41 -2.34
C TYR A 251 24.17 3.65 -1.06
N ILE A 252 23.91 4.33 0.06
CA ILE A 252 23.48 3.70 1.31
C ILE A 252 22.17 2.94 1.10
N LEU A 253 21.16 3.57 0.47
CA LEU A 253 19.88 2.92 0.19
C LEU A 253 20.01 1.78 -0.82
N MET A 254 20.85 1.92 -1.85
CA MET A 254 21.14 0.86 -2.81
C MET A 254 21.83 -0.32 -2.14
N GLU A 255 22.83 -0.06 -1.30
CA GLU A 255 23.52 -1.11 -0.54
C GLU A 255 22.58 -1.86 0.40
N GLN A 256 21.71 -1.15 1.13
CA GLN A 256 20.76 -1.81 2.03
C GLN A 256 19.70 -2.60 1.27
N SER A 257 19.29 -2.16 0.08
CA SER A 257 18.45 -2.95 -0.83
C SER A 257 19.16 -4.21 -1.28
N ALA A 258 20.43 -4.12 -1.69
CA ALA A 258 21.24 -5.28 -2.04
C ALA A 258 21.43 -6.24 -0.86
N ARG A 259 21.71 -5.75 0.35
CA ARG A 259 21.80 -6.57 1.57
C ARG A 259 20.50 -7.32 1.84
N CYS A 260 19.36 -6.68 1.66
CA CYS A 260 18.04 -7.31 1.80
C CYS A 260 17.88 -8.44 0.76
N ILE A 261 18.20 -8.19 -0.51
CA ILE A 261 18.15 -9.19 -1.60
C ILE A 261 19.05 -10.39 -1.30
N HIS A 262 20.28 -10.16 -0.88
CA HIS A 262 21.23 -11.22 -0.49
C HIS A 262 20.73 -12.04 0.70
N LEU A 263 20.20 -11.40 1.73
CA LEU A 263 19.61 -12.09 2.89
C LEU A 263 18.50 -13.04 2.43
N LEU A 264 17.60 -12.57 1.54
CA LEU A 264 16.50 -13.37 1.03
C LEU A 264 16.97 -14.50 0.12
N GLU A 265 17.99 -14.29 -0.70
CA GLU A 265 18.58 -15.35 -1.55
C GLU A 265 19.19 -16.46 -0.69
N GLN A 266 19.88 -16.10 0.39
CA GLN A 266 20.57 -17.06 1.26
C GLN A 266 19.66 -17.74 2.27
N ARG A 267 18.73 -17.01 2.87
CA ARG A 267 17.92 -17.45 4.01
C ARG A 267 16.42 -17.22 3.85
N GLY A 268 15.96 -16.73 2.69
CA GLY A 268 14.56 -16.33 2.52
C GLY A 268 13.59 -17.46 2.83
N ALA A 269 13.84 -18.68 2.35
CA ALA A 269 12.97 -19.82 2.62
C ALA A 269 12.88 -20.16 4.12
N GLU A 270 14.00 -20.17 4.83
CA GLU A 270 14.06 -20.38 6.29
C GLU A 270 13.29 -19.28 7.05
N LEU A 271 13.59 -18.03 6.73
CA LEU A 271 13.00 -16.88 7.43
C LEU A 271 11.49 -16.77 7.19
N MET A 272 11.03 -17.04 5.97
CA MET A 272 9.59 -17.06 5.63
C MET A 272 8.87 -18.22 6.35
N ALA A 273 9.49 -19.39 6.44
CA ALA A 273 8.92 -20.52 7.18
C ALA A 273 8.78 -20.19 8.68
N ALA A 274 9.82 -19.63 9.29
CA ALA A 274 9.79 -19.22 10.69
C ALA A 274 8.74 -18.11 10.94
N TRP A 275 8.61 -17.15 10.03
CA TRP A 275 7.57 -16.11 10.11
C TRP A 275 6.17 -16.70 10.01
N THR A 276 5.92 -17.59 9.05
CA THR A 276 4.63 -18.28 8.90
C THR A 276 4.28 -19.09 10.15
N GLU A 277 5.26 -19.78 10.76
CA GLU A 277 5.06 -20.53 12.00
C GLU A 277 4.63 -19.61 13.17
N ARG A 278 5.25 -18.42 13.30
CA ARG A 278 4.85 -17.41 14.29
C ARG A 278 3.43 -16.92 14.07
N ILE A 279 3.04 -16.68 12.81
CA ILE A 279 1.67 -16.28 12.48
C ILE A 279 0.70 -17.39 12.91
N CYS A 280 0.98 -18.66 12.56
CA CYS A 280 0.12 -19.78 12.95
C CYS A 280 0.07 -19.99 14.48
N ALA A 281 1.17 -19.74 15.19
CA ALA A 281 1.18 -19.78 16.66
C ALA A 281 0.30 -18.67 17.25
N PHE A 282 0.45 -17.45 16.77
CA PHE A 282 -0.39 -16.31 17.14
C PHE A 282 -1.87 -16.57 16.91
N GLU A 283 -2.25 -17.11 15.74
CA GLU A 283 -3.63 -17.44 15.42
C GLU A 283 -4.23 -18.43 16.43
N ARG A 284 -3.45 -19.43 16.86
CA ARG A 284 -3.90 -20.38 17.91
C ARG A 284 -4.07 -19.69 19.26
N GLU A 285 -3.17 -18.76 19.62
CA GLU A 285 -3.25 -18.01 20.88
C GLU A 285 -4.49 -17.13 20.94
N VAL A 286 -4.90 -16.53 19.82
CA VAL A 286 -6.06 -15.61 19.76
C VAL A 286 -7.35 -16.30 19.26
N ALA A 287 -7.35 -17.60 19.05
CA ALA A 287 -8.52 -18.33 18.52
C ALA A 287 -9.75 -18.29 19.44
N HIS A 288 -9.58 -17.95 20.71
CA HIS A 288 -10.64 -17.88 21.72
C HIS A 288 -11.20 -16.49 21.98
N LEU A 289 -10.78 -15.47 21.20
CA LEU A 289 -11.37 -14.14 21.28
C LEU A 289 -12.88 -14.21 21.02
N THR A 290 -13.65 -13.48 21.83
CA THR A 290 -15.12 -13.51 21.83
C THR A 290 -15.74 -12.23 21.29
N HIS A 291 -15.06 -11.11 21.41
CA HIS A 291 -15.51 -9.78 21.01
C HIS A 291 -14.67 -9.23 19.85
N LEU A 292 -13.35 -9.31 19.97
CA LEU A 292 -12.44 -8.98 18.89
C LEU A 292 -12.32 -10.17 17.92
N ARG A 293 -12.07 -9.90 16.63
CA ARG A 293 -11.97 -10.94 15.64
C ARG A 293 -10.81 -10.71 14.69
N LEU A 294 -9.98 -11.75 14.50
CA LEU A 294 -8.96 -11.78 13.46
C LEU A 294 -9.63 -12.09 12.10
N CYS A 295 -9.61 -11.13 11.18
CA CYS A 295 -10.25 -11.25 9.87
C CYS A 295 -9.47 -12.14 8.90
N PHE A 296 -10.14 -12.64 7.86
CA PHE A 296 -9.56 -13.41 6.74
C PHE A 296 -8.75 -14.63 7.17
N ARG A 297 -9.23 -15.33 8.21
CA ARG A 297 -8.68 -16.62 8.65
C ARG A 297 -9.68 -17.73 8.40
N GLY A 298 -9.17 -18.89 7.99
CA GLY A 298 -10.02 -20.00 7.56
C GLY A 298 -10.60 -19.80 6.16
N GLU A 299 -11.92 -19.85 6.01
CA GLU A 299 -12.59 -19.59 4.74
C GLU A 299 -12.60 -18.11 4.41
N LEU A 300 -12.11 -17.76 3.23
CA LEU A 300 -12.11 -16.37 2.76
C LEU A 300 -13.50 -15.94 2.31
N PRO A 301 -13.88 -14.66 2.49
CA PRO A 301 -15.14 -14.15 1.96
C PRO A 301 -15.15 -14.23 0.43
N ALA A 302 -16.34 -14.44 -0.16
CA ALA A 302 -16.51 -14.64 -1.60
C ALA A 302 -15.97 -13.46 -2.48
N CYS A 303 -15.75 -12.29 -1.90
CA CYS A 303 -15.17 -11.14 -2.58
C CYS A 303 -13.64 -11.13 -2.57
N ALA A 304 -12.95 -12.02 -1.85
CA ALA A 304 -11.51 -12.10 -1.78
C ALA A 304 -10.98 -13.32 -2.53
N TRP A 305 -10.09 -13.11 -3.51
CA TRP A 305 -9.44 -14.18 -4.25
C TRP A 305 -8.40 -14.92 -3.39
N ALA A 306 -7.55 -14.16 -2.72
CA ALA A 306 -6.54 -14.68 -1.80
C ALA A 306 -6.19 -13.61 -0.76
N TYR A 307 -5.39 -13.97 0.23
CA TYR A 307 -5.03 -13.09 1.33
C TYR A 307 -3.57 -13.24 1.75
N ASP A 308 -2.92 -12.11 2.05
CA ASP A 308 -1.59 -12.05 2.63
C ASP A 308 -1.66 -12.30 4.14
N VAL A 309 -1.24 -13.47 4.57
CA VAL A 309 -1.27 -13.89 5.97
C VAL A 309 -0.44 -13.01 6.90
N GLY A 310 0.51 -12.25 6.36
CA GLY A 310 1.34 -11.30 7.10
C GLY A 310 0.58 -10.07 7.61
N LYS A 311 -0.62 -9.81 7.11
CA LYS A 311 -1.51 -8.75 7.58
C LYS A 311 -2.44 -9.29 8.66
N LEU A 312 -2.29 -8.81 9.89
CA LEU A 312 -3.19 -9.15 10.99
C LEU A 312 -4.23 -8.04 11.11
N VAL A 313 -5.40 -8.26 10.50
CA VAL A 313 -6.53 -7.33 10.61
C VAL A 313 -7.41 -7.77 11.76
N ILE A 314 -7.49 -6.95 12.79
CA ILE A 314 -8.27 -7.21 14.00
C ILE A 314 -9.51 -6.31 13.99
N SER A 315 -10.68 -6.91 13.82
CA SER A 315 -11.98 -6.24 13.81
C SER A 315 -12.51 -5.99 15.22
N THR A 316 -13.08 -4.81 15.41
CA THR A 316 -13.82 -4.39 16.60
C THR A 316 -15.33 -4.33 16.35
N ARG A 317 -15.81 -4.81 15.19
CA ARG A 317 -17.25 -4.81 14.87
C ARG A 317 -18.08 -5.61 15.87
N GLY A 318 -19.25 -5.10 16.17
CA GLY A 318 -20.13 -5.72 17.18
C GLY A 318 -19.70 -5.42 18.62
N THR A 319 -18.77 -4.49 18.82
CA THR A 319 -18.33 -4.03 20.15
C THR A 319 -18.46 -2.53 20.30
N ARG A 320 -18.39 -2.03 21.55
CA ARG A 320 -18.31 -0.58 21.81
C ARG A 320 -16.95 0.02 21.48
N LEU A 321 -15.92 -0.81 21.29
CA LEU A 321 -14.56 -0.38 21.02
C LEU A 321 -14.41 -0.01 19.54
N THR A 322 -13.89 1.19 19.23
CA THR A 322 -13.50 1.54 17.86
C THR A 322 -12.09 1.01 17.57
N GLY A 323 -11.71 0.89 16.28
CA GLY A 323 -10.34 0.54 15.92
C GLY A 323 -9.34 1.58 16.44
N HIS A 324 -9.68 2.88 16.44
CA HIS A 324 -8.84 3.92 17.01
C HIS A 324 -8.65 3.74 18.52
N ALA A 325 -9.73 3.47 19.27
CA ALA A 325 -9.64 3.21 20.70
C ALA A 325 -8.84 1.93 21.02
N LEU A 326 -8.96 0.87 20.18
CA LEU A 326 -8.13 -0.32 20.31
C LEU A 326 -6.63 0.01 20.09
N ALA A 327 -6.31 0.82 19.08
CA ALA A 327 -4.94 1.25 18.82
C ALA A 327 -4.36 2.08 19.98
N GLU A 328 -5.16 2.97 20.58
CA GLU A 328 -4.78 3.74 21.77
C GLU A 328 -4.48 2.83 22.97
N LEU A 329 -5.36 1.86 23.26
CA LEU A 329 -5.12 0.88 24.32
C LEU A 329 -3.84 0.08 24.10
N LEU A 330 -3.62 -0.43 22.86
CA LEU A 330 -2.41 -1.16 22.51
C LEU A 330 -1.15 -0.30 22.71
N ARG A 331 -1.19 0.96 22.31
CA ARG A 331 -0.08 1.90 22.44
C ARG A 331 0.22 2.25 23.89
N ASP A 332 -0.80 2.63 24.64
CA ASP A 332 -0.62 3.24 25.96
C ASP A 332 -0.39 2.20 27.05
N GLU A 333 -1.15 1.09 27.04
CA GLU A 333 -1.05 0.06 28.07
C GLU A 333 -0.02 -1.04 27.71
N TYR A 334 0.09 -1.42 26.43
CA TYR A 334 0.90 -2.57 26.01
C TYR A 334 2.17 -2.20 25.24
N LYS A 335 2.37 -0.91 24.94
CA LYS A 335 3.54 -0.41 24.18
C LYS A 335 3.65 -1.05 22.81
N ILE A 336 2.52 -1.19 22.14
CA ILE A 336 2.40 -1.71 20.78
C ILE A 336 1.91 -0.58 19.87
N GLU A 337 2.63 -0.30 18.80
CA GLU A 337 2.20 0.60 17.73
C GLU A 337 1.76 -0.23 16.53
N VAL A 338 0.53 -0.04 16.09
CA VAL A 338 -0.03 -0.71 14.92
C VAL A 338 0.21 0.10 13.65
N GLU A 339 0.03 -0.52 12.50
CA GLU A 339 0.22 0.15 11.20
C GLU A 339 -0.89 1.15 10.90
N MET A 340 -2.13 0.76 11.18
CA MET A 340 -3.31 1.58 10.90
C MET A 340 -4.43 1.27 11.89
N ALA A 341 -5.21 2.30 12.20
CA ALA A 341 -6.52 2.18 12.84
C ALA A 341 -7.59 2.78 11.91
N ALA A 342 -8.69 2.06 11.77
CA ALA A 342 -9.90 2.51 11.11
C ALA A 342 -11.06 2.56 12.12
N GLY A 343 -12.26 2.95 11.67
CA GLY A 343 -13.42 2.96 12.55
C GLY A 343 -13.72 1.61 13.20
N ASP A 344 -13.56 0.51 12.47
CA ASP A 344 -14.01 -0.83 12.85
C ASP A 344 -12.90 -1.87 12.98
N TYR A 345 -11.65 -1.52 12.69
CA TYR A 345 -10.52 -2.46 12.76
C TYR A 345 -9.18 -1.75 12.92
N ILE A 346 -8.19 -2.54 13.29
CA ILE A 346 -6.77 -2.16 13.20
C ILE A 346 -6.03 -3.11 12.26
N ILE A 347 -4.88 -2.67 11.76
CA ILE A 347 -3.92 -3.52 11.04
C ILE A 347 -2.63 -3.56 11.80
N ALA A 348 -2.23 -4.76 12.26
CA ALA A 348 -0.87 -5.02 12.69
C ALA A 348 -0.13 -5.67 11.51
N MET A 349 0.85 -4.94 10.96
CA MET A 349 1.63 -5.40 9.83
C MET A 349 2.87 -6.15 10.32
N THR A 350 2.96 -7.43 9.96
CA THR A 350 4.08 -8.29 10.35
C THR A 350 5.08 -8.50 9.22
N SER A 351 6.26 -8.98 9.56
CA SER A 351 7.33 -9.32 8.62
C SER A 351 8.22 -10.44 9.17
N LEU A 352 9.09 -10.96 8.33
CA LEU A 352 10.10 -11.96 8.73
C LEU A 352 11.06 -11.47 9.84
N ALA A 353 11.10 -10.17 10.11
CA ALA A 353 11.97 -9.57 11.15
C ALA A 353 11.30 -9.51 12.53
N ASP A 354 10.02 -9.87 12.64
CA ASP A 354 9.32 -9.94 13.92
C ASP A 354 9.84 -11.09 14.81
N THR A 355 9.69 -10.93 16.11
CA THR A 355 10.15 -11.89 17.12
C THR A 355 8.98 -12.61 17.79
N ASP A 356 9.25 -13.77 18.38
CA ASP A 356 8.28 -14.52 19.18
C ASP A 356 7.73 -13.65 20.34
N GLN A 357 8.60 -12.84 20.95
CA GLN A 357 8.19 -11.91 22.01
C GLN A 357 7.19 -10.85 21.51
N GLY A 358 7.38 -10.35 20.28
CA GLY A 358 6.46 -9.38 19.66
C GLY A 358 5.08 -9.98 19.46
N PHE A 359 5.01 -11.17 18.87
CA PHE A 359 3.75 -11.89 18.67
C PHE A 359 3.04 -12.23 19.97
N SER A 360 3.77 -12.79 20.97
CA SER A 360 3.19 -13.11 22.28
C SER A 360 2.70 -11.86 23.02
N ARG A 361 3.39 -10.71 22.87
CA ARG A 361 2.94 -9.43 23.45
C ARG A 361 1.61 -9.00 22.84
N LEU A 362 1.48 -9.08 21.50
CA LEU A 362 0.25 -8.72 20.81
C LEU A 362 -0.89 -9.67 21.20
N ALA A 363 -0.66 -10.99 21.19
CA ALA A 363 -1.68 -11.97 21.55
C ALA A 363 -2.21 -11.74 22.97
N ARG A 364 -1.31 -11.58 23.94
CA ARG A 364 -1.70 -11.27 25.32
C ARG A 364 -2.52 -9.99 25.42
N ALA A 365 -2.07 -8.91 24.76
CA ALA A 365 -2.79 -7.64 24.77
C ALA A 365 -4.21 -7.78 24.24
N LEU A 366 -4.37 -8.47 23.10
CA LEU A 366 -5.69 -8.69 22.50
C LEU A 366 -6.60 -9.53 23.41
N CYS A 367 -6.08 -10.59 24.04
CA CYS A 367 -6.85 -11.42 24.98
C CYS A 367 -7.30 -10.64 26.23
N GLU A 368 -6.42 -9.81 26.81
CA GLU A 368 -6.75 -9.01 27.99
C GLU A 368 -7.75 -7.88 27.65
N ILE A 369 -7.64 -7.28 26.45
CA ILE A 369 -8.60 -6.27 25.98
C ILE A 369 -9.94 -6.93 25.66
N ASP A 370 -9.96 -8.06 24.94
CA ASP A 370 -11.17 -8.81 24.60
C ASP A 370 -12.00 -9.14 25.83
N ALA A 371 -11.34 -9.64 26.89
CA ALA A 371 -11.99 -10.03 28.15
C ALA A 371 -12.72 -8.88 28.88
N ARG A 372 -12.39 -7.63 28.59
CA ARG A 372 -13.02 -6.42 29.19
C ARG A 372 -13.84 -5.62 28.18
N THR A 373 -13.91 -6.08 26.93
CA THR A 373 -14.67 -5.43 25.86
C THR A 373 -16.15 -5.77 25.97
N GLU A 374 -17.02 -4.79 25.79
CA GLU A 374 -18.47 -4.99 25.80
C GLU A 374 -19.00 -5.11 24.36
N ALA A 375 -19.95 -6.02 24.18
CA ALA A 375 -20.68 -6.16 22.91
C ALA A 375 -21.55 -4.92 22.64
N ASP A 376 -21.69 -4.58 21.36
CA ASP A 376 -22.63 -3.57 20.85
C ASP A 376 -23.09 -3.99 19.44
N ALA A 377 -24.19 -4.77 19.41
CA ALA A 377 -24.75 -5.29 18.16
C ALA A 377 -25.38 -4.20 17.27
N GLU A 378 -25.68 -3.02 17.81
CA GLU A 378 -26.29 -1.93 17.05
C GLU A 378 -25.27 -1.06 16.34
N ARG A 379 -23.99 -1.17 16.70
CA ARG A 379 -22.93 -0.40 16.05
C ARG A 379 -22.71 -0.87 14.61
N GLN A 380 -23.18 -0.04 13.68
CA GLN A 380 -22.98 -0.26 12.25
C GLN A 380 -21.59 0.21 11.82
N GLY A 381 -20.97 -0.57 10.91
CA GLY A 381 -19.71 -0.20 10.29
C GLY A 381 -19.84 1.02 9.36
N CYS A 382 -18.74 1.71 9.13
CA CYS A 382 -18.70 2.78 8.15
C CYS A 382 -18.72 2.19 6.74
N PHE A 383 -19.70 2.59 5.94
CA PHE A 383 -19.76 2.28 4.50
C PHE A 383 -19.32 3.52 3.72
N PHE A 384 -18.42 3.30 2.74
CA PHE A 384 -18.01 4.37 1.84
C PHE A 384 -18.71 4.21 0.49
N PRO A 385 -19.44 5.24 0.00
CA PRO A 385 -20.21 5.13 -1.24
C PRO A 385 -19.30 5.08 -2.48
N GLN A 386 -19.83 4.51 -3.56
CA GLN A 386 -19.22 4.66 -4.88
C GLN A 386 -19.55 6.07 -5.41
N LEU A 387 -18.49 6.79 -5.82
CA LEU A 387 -18.65 8.16 -6.31
C LEU A 387 -18.72 8.16 -7.84
N HIS A 388 -19.45 9.11 -8.39
CA HIS A 388 -19.54 9.33 -9.83
C HIS A 388 -18.51 10.39 -10.25
N ALA A 389 -17.59 10.04 -11.14
CA ALA A 389 -16.64 10.98 -11.73
C ALA A 389 -17.34 11.72 -12.91
N VAL A 390 -17.39 13.03 -12.81
CA VAL A 390 -17.91 13.94 -13.86
C VAL A 390 -16.78 14.36 -14.78
N ASP A 391 -15.62 14.68 -14.19
CA ASP A 391 -14.42 15.12 -14.88
C ASP A 391 -13.21 14.25 -14.51
N ALA A 392 -12.17 14.28 -15.35
CA ALA A 392 -10.90 13.70 -14.96
C ALA A 392 -10.22 14.55 -13.89
N PRO A 393 -9.44 13.95 -12.96
CA PRO A 393 -8.85 14.69 -11.82
C PRO A 393 -8.03 15.92 -12.23
N TRP A 394 -7.24 15.82 -13.29
CA TRP A 394 -6.43 16.92 -13.80
C TRP A 394 -7.27 18.05 -14.41
N GLN A 395 -8.44 17.76 -15.00
CA GLN A 395 -9.35 18.78 -15.52
C GLN A 395 -9.97 19.56 -14.36
N ALA A 396 -10.54 18.85 -13.40
CA ALA A 396 -11.14 19.47 -12.24
C ALA A 396 -10.15 20.29 -11.39
N ALA A 397 -8.90 19.84 -11.27
CA ALA A 397 -7.86 20.57 -10.53
C ALA A 397 -7.46 21.90 -11.17
N ASP A 398 -7.58 22.03 -12.48
CA ASP A 398 -7.22 23.24 -13.25
C ASP A 398 -8.40 24.23 -13.42
N LEU A 399 -9.63 23.81 -13.09
CA LEU A 399 -10.83 24.67 -13.24
C LEU A 399 -10.98 25.65 -12.07
N PRO A 400 -11.69 26.78 -12.29
CA PRO A 400 -12.09 27.69 -11.21
C PRO A 400 -12.87 26.95 -10.12
N HIS A 401 -12.59 27.28 -8.86
CA HIS A 401 -13.20 26.60 -7.72
C HIS A 401 -13.58 27.57 -6.59
N LEU A 402 -14.59 27.17 -5.83
CA LEU A 402 -15.07 27.83 -4.63
C LEU A 402 -14.70 26.99 -3.40
N THR A 403 -14.54 27.64 -2.26
CA THR A 403 -14.46 26.98 -0.97
C THR A 403 -15.80 27.11 -0.25
N VAL A 404 -16.45 25.98 0.02
CA VAL A 404 -17.75 25.94 0.68
C VAL A 404 -17.66 25.20 2.02
N PRO A 405 -18.54 25.47 3.00
CA PRO A 405 -18.65 24.60 4.17
C PRO A 405 -18.93 23.16 3.72
N THR A 406 -18.23 22.17 4.30
CA THR A 406 -18.38 20.77 3.89
C THR A 406 -19.84 20.30 3.90
N ALA A 407 -20.64 20.72 4.89
CA ALA A 407 -22.06 20.39 4.97
C ALA A 407 -22.93 20.97 3.83
N GLN A 408 -22.41 21.90 3.04
CA GLN A 408 -23.10 22.54 1.91
C GLN A 408 -22.58 22.05 0.55
N ALA A 409 -21.66 21.09 0.52
CA ALA A 409 -21.05 20.61 -0.70
C ALA A 409 -21.88 19.55 -1.45
N ASP A 410 -23.06 19.16 -0.93
CA ASP A 410 -23.91 18.17 -1.57
C ASP A 410 -24.37 18.66 -2.96
N GLY A 411 -24.19 17.80 -3.97
CA GLY A 411 -24.49 18.12 -5.38
C GLY A 411 -23.37 18.86 -6.11
N CYS A 412 -22.31 19.30 -5.43
CA CYS A 412 -21.17 19.95 -6.06
C CYS A 412 -20.17 18.92 -6.61
N VAL A 413 -19.29 19.32 -7.56
CA VAL A 413 -18.17 18.53 -8.03
C VAL A 413 -16.91 18.91 -7.25
N ALA A 414 -16.22 17.94 -6.67
CA ALA A 414 -15.01 18.19 -5.89
C ALA A 414 -13.87 18.75 -6.77
N ALA A 415 -13.15 19.73 -6.25
CA ALA A 415 -11.97 20.32 -6.88
C ALA A 415 -10.66 20.01 -6.14
N GLU A 416 -10.73 19.14 -5.13
CA GLU A 416 -9.56 18.73 -4.34
C GLU A 416 -9.64 17.28 -3.91
N TYR A 417 -8.46 16.72 -3.55
CA TYR A 417 -8.40 15.41 -2.92
C TYR A 417 -8.76 15.51 -1.44
N VAL A 418 -9.51 14.51 -0.96
CA VAL A 418 -9.70 14.25 0.47
C VAL A 418 -9.22 12.82 0.76
N TRP A 419 -8.46 12.63 1.84
CA TRP A 419 -7.97 11.31 2.23
C TRP A 419 -7.91 11.16 3.75
N ALA A 420 -7.91 9.91 4.20
CA ALA A 420 -7.49 9.54 5.54
C ALA A 420 -6.02 9.06 5.50
N TYR A 421 -5.25 9.30 6.54
CA TYR A 421 -3.88 8.81 6.62
C TYR A 421 -3.59 8.19 7.99
N PRO A 422 -3.06 6.94 8.03
CA PRO A 422 -2.89 5.99 6.92
C PRO A 422 -4.22 5.54 6.30
N PRO A 423 -4.28 4.96 5.10
CA PRO A 423 -3.20 4.53 4.20
C PRO A 423 -2.81 5.55 3.12
N GLY A 424 -3.48 6.71 3.02
CA GLY A 424 -3.27 7.67 1.94
C GLY A 424 -3.98 7.30 0.64
N ILE A 425 -5.08 6.54 0.73
CA ILE A 425 -6.01 6.28 -0.37
C ILE A 425 -7.00 7.44 -0.41
N PRO A 426 -7.19 8.12 -1.56
CA PRO A 426 -8.16 9.20 -1.67
C PRO A 426 -9.60 8.71 -1.44
N LEU A 427 -10.29 9.33 -0.50
CA LEU A 427 -11.71 9.18 -0.28
C LEU A 427 -12.50 9.97 -1.34
N VAL A 428 -12.04 11.18 -1.65
CA VAL A 428 -12.57 12.04 -2.72
C VAL A 428 -11.44 12.39 -3.68
N VAL A 429 -11.73 12.36 -4.96
CA VAL A 429 -10.82 12.73 -6.04
C VAL A 429 -11.41 13.93 -6.78
N PRO A 430 -10.62 14.93 -7.21
CA PRO A 430 -11.13 16.02 -8.03
C PRO A 430 -11.92 15.50 -9.22
N GLY A 431 -13.06 16.14 -9.53
CA GLY A 431 -13.98 15.70 -10.58
C GLY A 431 -15.04 14.70 -10.15
N GLU A 432 -15.04 14.23 -8.91
CA GLU A 432 -16.10 13.37 -8.38
C GLU A 432 -17.25 14.21 -7.78
N LEU A 433 -18.48 13.73 -8.00
CA LEU A 433 -19.69 14.33 -7.44
C LEU A 433 -19.75 14.09 -5.94
N VAL A 434 -19.86 15.14 -5.17
CA VAL A 434 -20.09 15.09 -3.71
C VAL A 434 -21.57 14.80 -3.46
N THR A 435 -21.84 13.75 -2.70
CA THR A 435 -23.21 13.33 -2.37
C THR A 435 -23.48 13.40 -0.88
N GLY A 436 -24.75 13.52 -0.48
CA GLY A 436 -25.14 13.47 0.93
C GLY A 436 -24.68 12.19 1.64
N GLU A 437 -24.64 11.05 0.92
CA GLU A 437 -24.10 9.78 1.45
C GLU A 437 -22.59 9.87 1.73
N LEU A 438 -21.83 10.50 0.84
CA LEU A 438 -20.41 10.76 1.05
C LEU A 438 -20.20 11.65 2.29
N LEU A 439 -20.93 12.75 2.39
CA LEU A 439 -20.82 13.68 3.52
C LEU A 439 -21.15 12.99 4.85
N ALA A 440 -22.16 12.13 4.86
CA ALA A 440 -22.52 11.32 6.03
C ALA A 440 -21.39 10.32 6.39
N ALA A 441 -20.79 9.66 5.39
CA ALA A 441 -19.66 8.73 5.60
C ALA A 441 -18.44 9.47 6.18
N LEU A 442 -18.05 10.61 5.62
CA LEU A 442 -16.94 11.43 6.13
C LEU A 442 -17.19 11.89 7.58
N ALA A 443 -18.41 12.34 7.88
CA ALA A 443 -18.78 12.73 9.24
C ALA A 443 -18.74 11.55 10.23
N GLN A 444 -19.12 10.36 9.81
CA GLN A 444 -19.03 9.15 10.62
C GLN A 444 -17.59 8.74 10.87
N MET A 445 -16.72 8.80 9.84
CA MET A 445 -15.27 8.53 9.99
C MET A 445 -14.65 9.46 11.03
N GLN A 446 -14.95 10.75 11.00
CA GLN A 446 -14.49 11.72 11.99
C GLN A 446 -14.97 11.39 13.41
N LYS A 447 -16.23 11.03 13.57
CA LYS A 447 -16.78 10.62 14.88
C LYS A 447 -16.11 9.37 15.44
N SER A 448 -15.62 8.49 14.58
CA SER A 448 -14.85 7.29 14.98
C SER A 448 -13.37 7.56 15.26
N GLY A 449 -12.90 8.80 15.10
CA GLY A 449 -11.52 9.21 15.40
C GLY A 449 -10.60 9.30 14.17
N THR A 450 -11.13 9.09 12.95
CA THR A 450 -10.33 9.19 11.72
C THR A 450 -10.03 10.65 11.39
N GLU A 451 -8.75 11.00 11.25
CA GLU A 451 -8.34 12.31 10.74
C GLU A 451 -8.50 12.39 9.23
N LEU A 452 -9.25 13.38 8.76
CA LEU A 452 -9.43 13.69 7.36
C LEU A 452 -8.50 14.82 6.94
N HIS A 453 -7.83 14.62 5.83
CA HIS A 453 -6.94 15.60 5.21
C HIS A 453 -7.45 15.96 3.83
N SER A 454 -7.14 17.18 3.36
CA SER A 454 -7.40 17.58 1.98
C SER A 454 -6.22 18.35 1.40
N THR A 455 -6.21 18.51 0.07
CA THR A 455 -5.15 19.26 -0.62
C THR A 455 -5.07 20.71 -0.12
N SER A 456 -6.20 21.34 0.23
CA SER A 456 -6.25 22.68 0.82
C SER A 456 -5.83 22.74 2.28
N GLY A 457 -5.83 21.59 2.98
CA GLY A 457 -5.65 21.52 4.44
C GLY A 457 -6.86 22.01 5.25
N ALA A 458 -8.02 22.22 4.61
CA ALA A 458 -9.18 22.85 5.23
C ALA A 458 -10.27 21.86 5.72
N MET A 459 -10.12 20.55 5.39
CA MET A 459 -10.98 19.52 5.98
C MET A 459 -10.76 19.44 7.50
N PRO A 460 -11.83 19.19 8.27
CA PRO A 460 -13.21 18.86 7.85
C PRO A 460 -14.14 20.06 7.68
N GLN A 461 -13.70 21.29 7.87
CA GLN A 461 -14.57 22.46 7.94
C GLN A 461 -15.10 22.88 6.57
N THR A 462 -14.22 22.87 5.57
CA THR A 462 -14.57 23.31 4.22
C THR A 462 -14.02 22.34 3.17
N LEU A 463 -14.63 22.36 1.99
CA LEU A 463 -14.23 21.59 0.81
C LEU A 463 -14.15 22.54 -0.40
N ARG A 464 -13.14 22.35 -1.26
CA ARG A 464 -13.10 23.01 -2.57
C ARG A 464 -13.97 22.26 -3.55
N VAL A 465 -14.82 23.01 -4.26
CA VAL A 465 -15.72 22.50 -5.30
C VAL A 465 -15.59 23.37 -6.55
N LEU A 466 -15.89 22.81 -7.71
CA LEU A 466 -15.90 23.59 -8.97
C LEU A 466 -16.93 24.72 -8.89
N GLU A 467 -16.64 25.85 -9.56
CA GLU A 467 -17.64 26.87 -9.87
C GLU A 467 -18.60 26.31 -10.94
N ASP A 468 -19.92 26.59 -10.80
CA ASP A 468 -20.96 26.20 -11.76
C ASP A 468 -20.76 26.85 -13.15
#